data_16045edf30665d035b3861e40167bc76
#
_entry.id   16045edf30665d035b3861e40167bc76
#
_cell.length_a   1.000
_cell.length_b   1.000
_cell.length_c   1.000
_cell.angle_alpha   90.00
_cell.angle_beta   90.00
_cell.angle_gamma   90.00
#
_symmetry.space_group_name_H-M   'P 1'
#
loop_
_entity.id
_entity.type
_entity.pdbx_description
1 polymer ?
#
loop_
_entity_poly.entity_id
_entity_poly.type
_entity_poly.pdbx_seq_one_letter_code
_entity_poly.pdbx_strand_id
1 'polypeptide(L)'
;LSGDGLVFLHAGGTIIKQELSDTDMLRIDTGCLVAITESVSYDVEFAGDIKSGVFGGEGIFMATLKGPGTVWLQSLPFSRMADEINKARGGGKGENKGINNPLGEVTGGLSDALGGLFKV
;
A
#
# COMPACT_ATOMS: atom_id res chain seq x y z
N LEU A 1 5.53 18.68 14.05
CA LEU A 1 5.99 19.99 13.58
C LEU A 1 5.76 21.00 14.67
N SER A 2 6.77 21.73 15.06
CA SER A 2 6.69 22.82 16.01
C SER A 2 7.40 24.05 15.42
N GLY A 3 6.85 25.23 15.65
CA GLY A 3 7.40 26.49 15.13
C GLY A 3 6.30 27.51 14.90
N ASP A 4 6.71 28.72 14.49
CA ASP A 4 5.82 29.82 14.14
C ASP A 4 5.84 30.01 12.64
N GLY A 5 4.66 29.92 11.98
CA GLY A 5 4.57 30.04 10.53
C GLY A 5 3.38 29.28 9.92
N LEU A 6 3.41 29.16 8.59
CA LEU A 6 2.39 28.45 7.81
C LEU A 6 2.92 27.07 7.37
N VAL A 7 2.06 26.07 7.43
CA VAL A 7 2.34 24.72 6.94
C VAL A 7 1.36 24.39 5.83
N PHE A 8 1.89 23.88 4.71
CA PHE A 8 1.09 23.38 3.60
C PHE A 8 1.21 21.86 3.58
N LEU A 9 0.07 21.17 3.65
CA LEU A 9 -0.01 19.72 3.64
C LEU A 9 -0.68 19.26 2.35
N HIS A 10 -0.12 18.23 1.71
CA HIS A 10 -0.73 17.57 0.59
C HIS A 10 -1.62 16.42 1.08
N ALA A 11 -2.84 16.34 0.53
CA ALA A 11 -3.79 15.27 0.83
C ALA A 11 -4.47 14.79 -0.46
N GLY A 12 -4.86 13.51 -0.50
CA GLY A 12 -5.52 12.90 -1.64
C GLY A 12 -7.04 12.80 -1.46
N GLY A 13 -7.78 13.08 -2.52
CA GLY A 13 -9.23 13.05 -2.53
C GLY A 13 -9.87 14.19 -1.75
N THR A 14 -10.93 13.88 -1.02
CA THR A 14 -11.64 14.85 -0.16
C THR A 14 -10.99 14.94 1.20
N ILE A 15 -10.80 16.15 1.69
CA ILE A 15 -10.35 16.41 3.06
C ILE A 15 -11.57 16.58 3.96
N ILE A 16 -11.62 15.82 5.04
CA ILE A 16 -12.67 15.85 6.05
C ILE A 16 -12.06 16.39 7.33
N LYS A 17 -12.58 17.51 7.80
CA LYS A 17 -12.27 18.06 9.13
C LYS A 17 -13.27 17.54 10.13
N GLN A 18 -12.80 16.95 11.23
CA GLN A 18 -13.64 16.47 12.31
C GLN A 18 -13.15 17.00 13.65
N GLU A 19 -14.08 17.46 14.46
CA GLU A 19 -13.82 17.88 15.84
C GLU A 19 -14.21 16.76 16.78
N LEU A 20 -13.29 16.40 17.67
CA LEU A 20 -13.49 15.38 18.69
C LEU A 20 -13.66 16.06 20.05
N SER A 21 -14.66 15.63 20.80
CA SER A 21 -14.82 16.00 22.20
C SER A 21 -13.92 15.16 23.11
N ASP A 22 -13.88 15.47 24.39
CA ASP A 22 -13.04 14.78 25.39
C ASP A 22 -13.33 13.27 25.49
N THR A 23 -14.58 12.89 25.16
CA THR A 23 -15.05 11.48 25.24
C THR A 23 -15.00 10.76 23.90
N ASP A 24 -14.74 11.49 22.82
CA ASP A 24 -14.74 10.91 21.48
C ASP A 24 -13.47 10.11 21.21
N MET A 25 -13.66 8.95 20.60
CA MET A 25 -12.61 8.10 20.12
C MET A 25 -12.88 7.75 18.65
N LEU A 26 -11.90 7.99 17.81
CA LEU A 26 -11.97 7.69 16.39
C LEU A 26 -10.88 6.66 16.02
N ARG A 27 -11.27 5.57 15.37
CA ARG A 27 -10.34 4.58 14.85
C ARG A 27 -10.32 4.62 13.34
N ILE A 28 -9.15 4.84 12.77
CA ILE A 28 -8.95 5.04 11.33
C ILE A 28 -7.74 4.25 10.82
N ASP A 29 -7.69 4.05 9.50
CA ASP A 29 -6.48 3.65 8.81
C ASP A 29 -5.43 4.77 8.91
N THR A 30 -4.20 4.45 9.30
CA THR A 30 -3.12 5.44 9.42
C THR A 30 -2.87 6.22 8.13
N GLY A 31 -3.08 5.59 6.97
CA GLY A 31 -2.96 6.23 5.68
C GLY A 31 -4.01 7.32 5.41
N CYS A 32 -5.13 7.29 6.12
CA CYS A 32 -6.17 8.30 5.98
C CYS A 32 -5.94 9.55 6.84
N LEU A 33 -4.98 9.52 7.77
CA LEU A 33 -4.67 10.66 8.62
C LEU A 33 -3.84 11.70 7.87
N VAL A 34 -4.26 12.95 7.91
CA VAL A 34 -3.51 14.10 7.36
C VAL A 34 -2.85 14.91 8.46
N ALA A 35 -3.64 15.33 9.45
CA ALA A 35 -3.17 16.14 10.57
C ALA A 35 -4.05 16.00 11.79
N ILE A 36 -3.50 16.31 12.94
CA ILE A 36 -4.22 16.42 14.23
C ILE A 36 -3.71 17.65 14.98
N THR A 37 -4.56 18.21 15.85
CA THR A 37 -4.10 19.21 16.82
C THR A 37 -3.32 18.54 17.95
N GLU A 38 -2.46 19.30 18.63
CA GLU A 38 -1.59 18.82 19.71
C GLU A 38 -2.38 18.15 20.87
N SER A 39 -3.60 18.58 21.09
CA SER A 39 -4.47 18.07 22.15
C SER A 39 -5.03 16.66 21.88
N VAL A 40 -5.01 16.20 20.62
CA VAL A 40 -5.48 14.86 20.24
C VAL A 40 -4.44 13.82 20.59
N SER A 41 -4.82 12.84 21.38
CA SER A 41 -3.98 11.66 21.65
C SER A 41 -3.98 10.72 20.44
N TYR A 42 -2.82 10.23 20.06
CA TYR A 42 -2.60 9.36 18.90
C TYR A 42 -1.91 8.06 19.33
N ASP A 43 -2.53 6.93 19.02
CA ASP A 43 -1.97 5.61 19.25
C ASP A 43 -2.12 4.74 17.99
N VAL A 44 -1.15 3.87 17.71
CA VAL A 44 -1.13 3.02 16.52
C VAL A 44 -1.09 1.57 16.91
N GLU A 45 -2.02 0.79 16.40
CA GLU A 45 -2.09 -0.65 16.56
C GLU A 45 -1.98 -1.36 15.21
N PHE A 46 -1.28 -2.48 15.20
CA PHE A 46 -1.27 -3.36 14.06
C PHE A 46 -2.56 -4.20 14.05
N ALA A 47 -3.39 -4.02 13.02
CA ALA A 47 -4.68 -4.69 12.88
C ALA A 47 -4.64 -5.88 11.89
N GLY A 48 -3.47 -6.29 11.45
CA GLY A 48 -3.29 -7.40 10.51
C GLY A 48 -3.11 -8.74 11.23
N ASP A 49 -3.88 -9.75 10.83
CA ASP A 49 -3.56 -11.13 11.19
C ASP A 49 -2.43 -11.61 10.27
N ILE A 50 -1.27 -11.92 10.84
CA ILE A 50 -0.07 -12.37 10.10
C ILE A 50 -0.34 -13.64 9.28
N LYS A 51 -1.45 -14.34 9.58
CA LYS A 51 -1.84 -15.59 8.92
C LYS A 51 -2.70 -15.44 7.68
N SER A 52 -3.33 -14.31 7.49
CA SER A 52 -4.14 -14.07 6.30
C SER A 52 -3.32 -13.41 5.20
N GLY A 53 -2.65 -14.19 4.37
CA GLY A 53 -1.97 -13.74 3.15
C GLY A 53 -2.90 -13.10 2.08
N VAL A 54 -4.03 -12.52 2.51
CA VAL A 54 -5.09 -11.98 1.65
C VAL A 54 -4.82 -10.53 1.24
N PHE A 55 -3.95 -9.81 1.95
CA PHE A 55 -3.63 -8.41 1.66
C PHE A 55 -2.15 -8.22 1.36
N GLY A 56 -1.65 -8.79 0.26
CA GLY A 56 -0.40 -8.39 -0.40
C GLY A 56 0.83 -8.09 0.47
N GLY A 57 0.93 -8.64 1.68
CA GLY A 57 2.10 -8.48 2.56
C GLY A 57 2.23 -7.13 3.27
N GLU A 58 1.36 -6.15 3.01
CA GLU A 58 1.34 -4.89 3.74
C GLU A 58 0.33 -4.98 4.89
N GLY A 59 0.83 -4.89 6.13
CA GLY A 59 0.00 -4.89 7.32
C GLY A 59 -0.89 -3.65 7.38
N ILE A 60 -2.13 -3.82 7.86
CA ILE A 60 -3.03 -2.70 8.12
C ILE A 60 -2.69 -2.12 9.50
N PHE A 61 -2.25 -0.88 9.51
CA PHE A 61 -2.04 -0.12 10.74
C PHE A 61 -3.25 0.76 11.00
N MET A 62 -3.86 0.59 12.16
CA MET A 62 -4.98 1.39 12.62
C MET A 62 -4.51 2.40 13.65
N ALA A 63 -4.90 3.65 13.45
CA ALA A 63 -4.68 4.71 14.43
C ALA A 63 -5.95 4.89 15.27
N THR A 64 -5.75 4.99 16.57
CA THR A 64 -6.79 5.39 17.53
C THR A 64 -6.52 6.82 17.97
N LEU A 65 -7.46 7.69 17.69
CA LEU A 65 -7.42 9.11 18.02
C LEU A 65 -8.41 9.40 19.14
N LYS A 66 -7.97 10.07 20.18
CA LYS A 66 -8.83 10.51 21.29
C LYS A 66 -8.78 12.03 21.42
N GLY A 67 -9.96 12.65 21.49
CA GLY A 67 -10.08 14.08 21.75
C GLY A 67 -9.61 14.50 23.16
N PRO A 68 -9.68 15.79 23.42
CA PRO A 68 -10.33 16.82 22.61
C PRO A 68 -9.41 17.36 21.50
N GLY A 69 -9.99 17.78 20.38
CA GLY A 69 -9.25 18.48 19.34
C GLY A 69 -9.78 18.26 17.94
N THR A 70 -9.01 18.71 16.96
CA THR A 70 -9.40 18.63 15.54
C THR A 70 -8.52 17.62 14.81
N VAL A 71 -9.15 16.86 13.93
CA VAL A 71 -8.53 15.85 13.08
C VAL A 71 -8.86 16.16 11.62
N TRP A 72 -7.88 16.07 10.74
CA TRP A 72 -8.06 16.17 9.29
C TRP A 72 -7.74 14.81 8.65
N LEU A 73 -8.69 14.33 7.87
CA LEU A 73 -8.64 13.04 7.20
C LEU A 73 -8.65 13.22 5.69
N GLN A 74 -8.06 12.27 4.97
CA GLN A 74 -8.12 12.18 3.51
C GLN A 74 -8.87 10.92 3.07
N SER A 75 -9.70 11.06 2.03
CA SER A 75 -10.49 9.94 1.52
C SER A 75 -9.73 9.01 0.59
N LEU A 76 -8.63 9.48 0.00
CA LEU A 76 -7.84 8.72 -0.97
C LEU A 76 -6.34 8.84 -0.65
N PRO A 77 -5.81 8.07 0.30
CA PRO A 77 -4.37 8.00 0.54
C PRO A 77 -3.63 7.52 -0.71
N PHE A 78 -2.39 7.98 -0.89
CA PHE A 78 -1.59 7.70 -2.08
C PHE A 78 -1.44 6.21 -2.37
N SER A 79 -1.29 5.37 -1.35
CA SER A 79 -1.22 3.92 -1.50
C SER A 79 -2.46 3.35 -2.18
N ARG A 80 -3.64 3.77 -1.76
CA ARG A 80 -4.91 3.34 -2.36
C ARG A 80 -5.06 3.82 -3.79
N MET A 81 -4.65 5.04 -4.08
CA MET A 81 -4.63 5.57 -5.44
C MET A 81 -3.67 4.77 -6.34
N ALA A 82 -2.48 4.44 -5.84
CA ALA A 82 -1.51 3.63 -6.57
C ALA A 82 -2.05 2.22 -6.86
N ASP A 83 -2.74 1.61 -5.91
CA ASP A 83 -3.38 0.30 -6.09
C ASP A 83 -4.46 0.33 -7.17
N GLU A 84 -5.30 1.36 -7.17
CA GLU A 84 -6.35 1.52 -8.21
C GLU A 84 -5.73 1.75 -9.60
N ILE A 85 -4.66 2.54 -9.70
CA ILE A 85 -3.93 2.74 -10.96
C ILE A 85 -3.33 1.41 -11.43
N ASN A 86 -2.73 0.62 -10.55
CA ASN A 86 -2.15 -0.67 -10.89
C ASN A 86 -3.23 -1.67 -11.34
N LYS A 87 -4.37 -1.70 -10.69
CA LYS A 87 -5.53 -2.50 -11.13
C LYS A 87 -6.03 -2.07 -12.51
N ALA A 88 -6.15 -0.77 -12.74
CA ALA A 88 -6.62 -0.22 -14.02
C ALA A 88 -5.66 -0.50 -15.18
N ARG A 89 -4.35 -0.62 -14.90
CA ARG A 89 -3.34 -1.02 -15.89
C ARG A 89 -3.40 -2.51 -16.26
N GLY A 90 -4.43 -3.23 -15.79
CA GLY A 90 -4.56 -4.66 -15.96
C GLY A 90 -3.58 -5.34 -15.02
N GLY A 91 -3.85 -5.22 -13.72
CA GLY A 91 -3.00 -5.71 -12.63
C GLY A 91 -2.32 -6.98 -13.02
N GLY A 92 -1.08 -6.85 -13.38
CA GLY A 92 -0.30 -7.95 -13.91
C GLY A 92 -0.20 -9.03 -12.85
N LYS A 93 -1.14 -9.95 -12.87
CA LYS A 93 -0.76 -11.33 -12.78
C LYS A 93 0.31 -11.42 -13.86
N GLY A 94 1.56 -11.46 -13.46
CA GLY A 94 2.64 -11.72 -14.37
C GLY A 94 2.28 -12.99 -15.14
N GLU A 95 1.61 -12.81 -16.26
CA GLU A 95 1.93 -13.64 -17.37
C GLU A 95 3.40 -13.29 -17.63
N ASN A 96 4.29 -14.08 -17.02
CA ASN A 96 5.49 -14.45 -17.71
C ASN A 96 5.02 -15.08 -19.04
N LYS A 97 4.54 -14.26 -19.96
CA LYS A 97 4.83 -14.45 -21.35
C LYS A 97 6.36 -14.27 -21.37
N GLY A 98 7.04 -15.37 -21.01
CA GLY A 98 8.41 -15.54 -21.36
C GLY A 98 8.47 -15.02 -22.77
N ILE A 99 9.28 -14.01 -22.98
CA ILE A 99 9.78 -13.69 -24.29
C ILE A 99 10.11 -15.07 -24.82
N ASN A 100 9.27 -15.58 -25.74
CA ASN A 100 9.60 -16.75 -26.51
C ASN A 100 10.92 -16.37 -27.16
N ASN A 101 12.00 -16.72 -26.46
CA ASN A 101 13.32 -16.50 -26.94
C ASN A 101 13.46 -17.55 -28.08
N PRO A 102 13.39 -17.16 -29.34
CA PRO A 102 13.48 -18.11 -30.43
C PRO A 102 14.82 -18.88 -30.38
N LEU A 103 15.79 -18.38 -29.60
CA LEU A 103 17.04 -19.05 -29.29
C LEU A 103 16.90 -20.16 -28.23
N GLY A 104 15.86 -20.14 -27.39
CA GLY A 104 15.64 -21.19 -26.39
C GLY A 104 15.18 -22.52 -27.02
N GLU A 105 14.40 -22.43 -28.08
CA GLU A 105 13.96 -23.62 -28.85
C GLU A 105 15.10 -24.25 -29.66
N VAL A 106 16.01 -23.42 -30.13
CA VAL A 106 17.18 -23.91 -30.89
C VAL A 106 18.20 -24.62 -29.99
N THR A 107 18.37 -24.15 -28.74
CA THR A 107 19.32 -24.80 -27.80
C THR A 107 18.75 -26.10 -27.23
N GLY A 108 17.41 -26.22 -27.05
CA GLY A 108 16.78 -27.49 -26.65
C GLY A 108 16.94 -28.61 -27.71
N GLY A 109 16.75 -28.26 -28.98
CA GLY A 109 16.94 -29.18 -30.07
C GLY A 109 18.41 -29.58 -30.32
N LEU A 110 19.34 -28.66 -30.01
CA LEU A 110 20.77 -28.92 -30.16
C LEU A 110 21.28 -29.86 -29.05
N SER A 111 20.78 -29.74 -27.82
CA SER A 111 21.19 -30.63 -26.74
C SER A 111 20.70 -32.06 -26.92
N ASP A 112 19.51 -32.25 -27.51
CA ASP A 112 18.99 -33.56 -27.86
C ASP A 112 19.76 -34.19 -29.03
N ALA A 113 20.10 -33.38 -30.03
CA ALA A 113 20.90 -33.83 -31.15
C ALA A 113 22.34 -34.21 -30.75
N LEU A 114 22.95 -33.43 -29.85
CA LEU A 114 24.31 -33.71 -29.34
C LEU A 114 24.31 -34.83 -28.30
N GLY A 115 23.21 -35.00 -27.50
CA GLY A 115 23.07 -36.11 -26.54
C GLY A 115 23.04 -37.48 -27.22
N GLY A 116 22.59 -37.56 -28.48
CA GLY A 116 22.61 -38.76 -29.29
C GLY A 116 23.99 -39.09 -29.88
N LEU A 117 24.86 -38.11 -30.01
CA LEU A 117 26.20 -38.27 -30.62
C LEU A 117 27.27 -38.76 -29.63
N PHE A 118 27.03 -38.61 -28.32
CA PHE A 118 27.96 -39.02 -27.25
C PHE A 118 27.47 -40.24 -26.45
N LYS A 119 26.44 -40.95 -26.90
CA LYS A 119 26.12 -42.29 -26.39
C LYS A 119 26.98 -43.31 -27.09
N VAL A 120 28.03 -43.66 -26.43
CA VAL A 120 28.79 -44.86 -26.75
C VAL A 120 28.12 -46.09 -26.16
#